data_6787722f5aa74c904b820808e6c3c3c3
#
_entry.id   6787722f5aa74c904b820808e6c3c3c3
#
_cell.length_a   1.000
_cell.length_b   1.000
_cell.length_c   1.000
_cell.angle_alpha   90.00
_cell.angle_beta   90.00
_cell.angle_gamma   90.00
#
_symmetry.space_group_name_H-M   'P 1'
#
loop_
_entity.id
_entity.type
_entity.pdbx_description
1 polymer ?
#
loop_
_entity_poly.entity_id
_entity_poly.type
_entity_poly.pdbx_seq_one_letter_code
_entity_poly.pdbx_strand_id
1 'polypeptide(L)'
;MCIRDREKIGVLTDRQHTPVAIAGRMLEYGYAGYRMHIGEMLGNVTERVRTMELSEVLRSDFAFPNCLMLERTGLRSRPFGIPENRFHLLDGRAKMITKMPVRLLTLSMLDLHNRHSFWDIGFCTGSVSVEAKLQFPHLHITAFEVREEGRELLEKNSRKFGTPGITGVIGDFTEADLSVYPVPDAVFIGGHGGKLARILTILAGIMPVGGIVVFNSVSEESLNLFRQEAVRSGFRLTDECRIAVDDHNPITVLKACAESYFKPIQA
;
A
#
# COMPACT_ATOMS: atom_id res chain seq x y z
N MET A 1 -15.39 1.75 0.85
CA MET A 1 -16.10 0.51 0.44
C MET A 1 -15.26 -0.19 -0.60
N CYS A 2 -14.84 -1.44 -0.37
CA CYS A 2 -14.01 -2.17 -1.34
C CYS A 2 -14.90 -2.75 -2.44
N ILE A 3 -14.70 -2.31 -3.69
CA ILE A 3 -15.43 -2.84 -4.86
C ILE A 3 -14.99 -4.27 -5.24
N ARG A 4 -13.82 -4.71 -4.78
CA ARG A 4 -13.23 -6.02 -5.12
C ARG A 4 -14.03 -7.21 -4.59
N ASP A 5 -14.88 -7.00 -3.58
CA ASP A 5 -15.67 -8.06 -2.94
C ASP A 5 -17.08 -8.17 -3.52
N ARG A 6 -17.44 -7.30 -4.46
CA ARG A 6 -18.74 -7.31 -5.09
C ARG A 6 -18.77 -8.28 -6.27
N GLU A 7 -19.87 -8.99 -6.37
CA GLU A 7 -20.14 -9.86 -7.54
C GLU A 7 -20.46 -9.05 -8.78
N LYS A 8 -21.16 -7.94 -8.61
CA LYS A 8 -21.56 -7.02 -9.69
C LYS A 8 -21.22 -5.59 -9.33
N ILE A 9 -20.66 -4.85 -10.29
CA ILE A 9 -20.22 -3.46 -10.12
C ILE A 9 -20.69 -2.67 -11.34
N GLY A 10 -21.61 -1.72 -11.13
CA GLY A 10 -21.97 -0.74 -12.17
C GLY A 10 -20.94 0.38 -12.24
N VAL A 11 -20.52 0.76 -13.44
CA VAL A 11 -19.56 1.83 -13.69
C VAL A 11 -20.10 2.78 -14.75
N LEU A 12 -20.15 4.05 -14.42
CA LEU A 12 -20.34 5.12 -15.42
C LEU A 12 -19.00 5.41 -16.07
N THR A 13 -19.02 5.52 -17.38
CA THR A 13 -17.82 5.77 -18.19
C THR A 13 -17.77 7.22 -18.68
N ASP A 14 -16.60 7.64 -19.04
CA ASP A 14 -16.33 8.91 -19.70
C ASP A 14 -15.32 8.71 -20.86
N ARG A 15 -14.85 9.81 -21.46
CA ARG A 15 -13.90 9.74 -22.59
C ARG A 15 -12.51 9.26 -22.21
N GLN A 16 -12.13 9.31 -20.92
CA GLN A 16 -10.85 8.81 -20.40
C GLN A 16 -11.01 7.41 -19.81
N HIS A 17 -12.08 7.19 -19.05
CA HIS A 17 -12.39 5.92 -18.40
C HIS A 17 -13.34 5.09 -19.26
N THR A 18 -12.85 4.72 -20.43
CA THR A 18 -13.60 3.92 -21.41
C THR A 18 -13.65 2.44 -21.00
N PRO A 19 -14.56 1.63 -21.57
CA PRO A 19 -14.56 0.18 -21.35
C PRO A 19 -13.19 -0.46 -21.61
N VAL A 20 -12.49 -0.04 -22.68
CA VAL A 20 -11.14 -0.52 -23.03
C VAL A 20 -10.11 -0.16 -21.95
N ALA A 21 -10.10 1.08 -21.48
CA ALA A 21 -9.18 1.53 -20.43
C ALA A 21 -9.40 0.77 -19.12
N ILE A 22 -10.67 0.54 -18.75
CA ILE A 22 -11.03 -0.20 -17.52
C ILE A 22 -10.61 -1.67 -17.66
N ALA A 23 -10.92 -2.35 -18.78
CA ALA A 23 -10.52 -3.73 -19.03
C ALA A 23 -8.99 -3.89 -19.01
N GLY A 24 -8.27 -2.98 -19.66
CA GLY A 24 -6.81 -2.95 -19.67
C GLY A 24 -6.23 -2.85 -18.26
N ARG A 25 -6.75 -1.91 -17.45
CA ARG A 25 -6.29 -1.73 -16.07
C ARG A 25 -6.60 -2.95 -15.20
N MET A 26 -7.75 -3.58 -15.39
CA MET A 26 -8.10 -4.80 -14.67
C MET A 26 -7.15 -5.95 -15.01
N LEU A 27 -6.87 -6.18 -16.28
CA LEU A 27 -5.96 -7.24 -16.74
C LEU A 27 -4.51 -6.99 -16.30
N GLU A 28 -4.06 -5.74 -16.36
CA GLU A 28 -2.73 -5.32 -15.87
C GLU A 28 -2.48 -5.74 -14.41
N TYR A 29 -3.51 -5.66 -13.56
CA TYR A 29 -3.45 -6.10 -12.17
C TYR A 29 -3.93 -7.53 -11.96
N GLY A 30 -4.11 -8.30 -13.05
CA GLY A 30 -4.48 -9.73 -13.01
C GLY A 30 -5.91 -9.99 -12.53
N TYR A 31 -6.84 -9.06 -12.74
CA TYR A 31 -8.27 -9.25 -12.46
C TYR A 31 -8.99 -9.80 -13.68
N ALA A 32 -8.53 -10.92 -14.24
CA ALA A 32 -9.13 -11.56 -15.41
C ALA A 32 -10.48 -12.26 -15.13
N GLY A 33 -10.79 -12.55 -13.86
CA GLY A 33 -12.02 -13.24 -13.46
C GLY A 33 -13.26 -12.33 -13.42
N TYR A 34 -13.45 -11.52 -14.47
CA TYR A 34 -14.62 -10.66 -14.65
C TYR A 34 -15.08 -10.68 -16.10
N ARG A 35 -16.39 -10.60 -16.26
CA ARG A 35 -17.08 -10.36 -17.53
C ARG A 35 -17.63 -8.95 -17.52
N MET A 36 -17.62 -8.30 -18.67
CA MET A 36 -18.09 -6.93 -18.84
C MET A 36 -19.37 -6.90 -19.68
N HIS A 37 -20.42 -6.34 -19.12
CA HIS A 37 -21.68 -6.04 -19.84
C HIS A 37 -21.66 -4.54 -20.16
N ILE A 38 -21.68 -4.18 -21.44
CA ILE A 38 -21.51 -2.80 -21.89
C ILE A 38 -22.80 -2.38 -22.61
N GLY A 39 -23.43 -1.32 -22.07
CA GLY A 39 -24.59 -0.68 -22.70
C GLY A 39 -24.15 0.58 -23.42
N GLU A 40 -24.36 0.61 -24.73
CA GLU A 40 -24.02 1.70 -25.65
C GLU A 40 -25.29 2.40 -26.13
N MET A 41 -25.31 3.74 -26.13
CA MET A 41 -26.41 4.55 -26.65
C MET A 41 -27.79 4.16 -26.09
N LEU A 42 -27.83 3.74 -24.80
CA LEU A 42 -29.05 3.25 -24.16
C LEU A 42 -30.20 4.26 -24.29
N GLY A 43 -31.40 3.78 -24.64
CA GLY A 43 -32.58 4.60 -24.91
C GLY A 43 -32.64 5.25 -26.31
N ASN A 44 -31.65 5.01 -27.17
CA ASN A 44 -31.63 5.50 -28.55
C ASN A 44 -31.93 4.38 -29.55
N VAL A 45 -32.26 4.76 -30.77
CA VAL A 45 -32.53 3.80 -31.88
C VAL A 45 -31.29 2.95 -32.24
N THR A 46 -30.12 3.38 -31.84
CA THR A 46 -28.84 2.69 -32.03
C THR A 46 -28.37 1.98 -30.76
N GLU A 47 -29.27 1.77 -29.78
CA GLU A 47 -28.99 1.05 -28.56
C GLU A 47 -28.36 -0.32 -28.83
N ARG A 48 -27.31 -0.63 -28.09
CA ARG A 48 -26.65 -1.92 -28.18
C ARG A 48 -26.16 -2.35 -26.78
N VAL A 49 -26.39 -3.62 -26.43
CA VAL A 49 -25.82 -4.24 -25.24
C VAL A 49 -24.92 -5.41 -25.65
N ARG A 50 -23.69 -5.43 -25.15
CA ARG A 50 -22.72 -6.50 -25.39
C ARG A 50 -22.22 -7.09 -24.06
N THR A 51 -22.06 -8.41 -24.07
CA THR A 51 -21.43 -9.15 -22.96
C THR A 51 -20.13 -9.74 -23.48
N MET A 52 -19.01 -9.41 -22.86
CA MET A 52 -17.67 -9.73 -23.38
C MET A 52 -16.70 -10.09 -22.24
N GLU A 53 -15.74 -10.94 -22.55
CA GLU A 53 -14.58 -11.14 -21.71
C GLU A 53 -13.62 -9.93 -21.81
N LEU A 54 -12.87 -9.63 -20.73
CA LEU A 54 -12.01 -8.43 -20.69
C LEU A 54 -10.98 -8.40 -21.83
N SER A 55 -10.47 -9.55 -22.26
CA SER A 55 -9.52 -9.65 -23.38
C SER A 55 -10.14 -9.30 -24.74
N GLU A 56 -11.44 -9.54 -24.92
CA GLU A 56 -12.19 -9.18 -26.12
C GLU A 56 -12.49 -7.69 -26.16
N VAL A 57 -12.77 -7.09 -24.98
CA VAL A 57 -13.00 -5.64 -24.83
C VAL A 57 -11.79 -4.84 -25.32
N LEU A 58 -10.56 -5.30 -25.07
CA LEU A 58 -9.33 -4.61 -25.52
C LEU A 58 -9.21 -4.45 -27.03
N ARG A 59 -9.92 -5.28 -27.81
CA ARG A 59 -9.85 -5.32 -29.28
C ARG A 59 -11.13 -4.76 -29.94
N SER A 60 -11.96 -4.08 -29.14
CA SER A 60 -13.28 -3.62 -29.59
C SER A 60 -13.44 -2.12 -29.46
N ASP A 61 -14.24 -1.54 -30.35
CA ASP A 61 -14.66 -0.15 -30.25
C ASP A 61 -16.06 -0.06 -29.65
N PHE A 62 -16.32 1.05 -28.95
CA PHE A 62 -17.57 1.30 -28.25
C PHE A 62 -18.12 2.68 -28.58
N ALA A 63 -19.41 2.73 -28.92
CA ALA A 63 -20.12 3.99 -29.09
C ALA A 63 -20.28 4.72 -27.74
N PHE A 64 -20.34 6.03 -27.81
CA PHE A 64 -20.52 6.90 -26.63
C PHE A 64 -21.83 7.70 -26.81
N PRO A 65 -22.63 7.90 -25.73
CA PRO A 65 -22.39 7.51 -24.33
C PRO A 65 -22.54 6.00 -24.10
N ASN A 66 -21.79 5.50 -23.10
CA ASN A 66 -21.90 4.12 -22.67
C ASN A 66 -21.78 4.01 -21.15
N CYS A 67 -22.18 2.89 -20.60
CA CYS A 67 -21.93 2.48 -19.22
C CYS A 67 -21.63 0.98 -19.21
N LEU A 68 -21.11 0.47 -18.11
CA LEU A 68 -20.83 -0.95 -18.01
C LEU A 68 -21.16 -1.53 -16.63
N MET A 69 -21.39 -2.84 -16.61
CA MET A 69 -21.46 -3.64 -15.42
C MET A 69 -20.35 -4.71 -15.49
N LEU A 70 -19.55 -4.78 -14.43
CA LEU A 70 -18.61 -5.87 -14.22
C LEU A 70 -19.30 -6.97 -13.43
N GLU A 71 -19.28 -8.18 -13.93
CA GLU A 71 -19.75 -9.39 -13.26
C GLU A 71 -18.56 -10.29 -12.95
N ARG A 72 -18.37 -10.63 -11.67
CA ARG A 72 -17.27 -11.50 -11.24
C ARG A 72 -17.57 -12.96 -11.63
N THR A 73 -16.71 -13.55 -12.44
CA THR A 73 -16.77 -14.94 -12.89
C THR A 73 -15.77 -15.85 -12.18
N GLY A 74 -14.78 -15.28 -11.48
CA GLY A 74 -13.76 -16.04 -10.75
C GLY A 74 -13.24 -15.28 -9.54
N LEU A 75 -12.73 -16.03 -8.57
CA LEU A 75 -12.09 -15.49 -7.37
C LEU A 75 -10.58 -15.39 -7.59
N ARG A 76 -10.00 -14.25 -7.21
CA ARG A 76 -8.56 -14.11 -7.12
C ARG A 76 -8.09 -14.43 -5.70
N SER A 77 -7.07 -15.27 -5.58
CA SER A 77 -6.43 -15.56 -4.29
C SER A 77 -5.84 -14.29 -3.67
N ARG A 78 -6.07 -14.12 -2.38
CA ARG A 78 -5.47 -13.06 -1.54
C ARG A 78 -4.60 -13.73 -0.49
N PRO A 79 -3.36 -14.11 -0.83
CA PRO A 79 -2.48 -14.77 0.13
C PRO A 79 -2.19 -13.84 1.31
N PHE A 80 -2.11 -14.43 2.50
CA PHE A 80 -1.63 -13.80 3.72
C PHE A 80 -0.38 -14.54 4.16
N GLY A 81 0.72 -13.83 4.38
CA GLY A 81 2.04 -14.44 4.56
C GLY A 81 2.68 -14.83 3.22
N ILE A 82 2.99 -13.83 2.38
CA ILE A 82 3.61 -14.06 1.08
C ILE A 82 5.11 -14.34 1.28
N PRO A 83 5.66 -15.51 0.84
CA PRO A 83 7.09 -15.78 0.90
C PRO A 83 7.91 -14.77 0.08
N GLU A 84 9.14 -14.47 0.53
CA GLU A 84 10.02 -13.47 -0.08
C GLU A 84 10.32 -13.75 -1.54
N ASN A 85 10.52 -15.02 -1.90
CA ASN A 85 10.82 -15.47 -3.27
C ASN A 85 9.66 -15.26 -4.26
N ARG A 86 8.49 -14.89 -3.76
CA ARG A 86 7.33 -14.51 -4.58
C ARG A 86 7.38 -13.04 -5.02
N PHE A 87 8.20 -12.20 -4.40
CA PHE A 87 8.38 -10.79 -4.78
C PHE A 87 9.45 -10.62 -5.84
N HIS A 88 9.36 -9.56 -6.65
CA HIS A 88 10.50 -9.02 -7.36
C HIS A 88 11.40 -8.35 -6.33
N LEU A 89 12.67 -8.70 -6.32
CA LEU A 89 13.65 -8.26 -5.33
C LEU A 89 14.60 -7.24 -5.95
N LEU A 90 15.26 -6.45 -5.11
CA LEU A 90 16.29 -5.51 -5.57
C LEU A 90 17.52 -6.28 -6.04
N ASP A 91 17.96 -6.02 -7.27
CA ASP A 91 19.12 -6.67 -7.89
C ASP A 91 20.39 -6.49 -7.03
N GLY A 92 21.13 -7.58 -6.85
CA GLY A 92 22.31 -7.62 -5.98
C GLY A 92 22.02 -7.49 -4.48
N ARG A 93 20.77 -7.27 -4.07
CA ARG A 93 20.36 -7.07 -2.67
C ARG A 93 19.10 -7.85 -2.27
N ALA A 94 19.01 -9.10 -2.70
CA ALA A 94 17.85 -9.97 -2.46
C ALA A 94 17.46 -10.15 -0.97
N LYS A 95 18.38 -9.85 -0.03
CA LYS A 95 18.09 -9.88 1.41
C LYS A 95 17.39 -8.62 1.92
N MET A 96 17.32 -7.55 1.12
CA MET A 96 16.65 -6.29 1.50
C MET A 96 15.15 -6.35 1.29
N ILE A 97 14.51 -7.27 1.98
CA ILE A 97 13.06 -7.41 2.06
C ILE A 97 12.67 -7.78 3.49
N THR A 98 11.61 -7.20 4.01
CA THR A 98 11.05 -7.61 5.30
C THR A 98 10.59 -9.06 5.22
N LYS A 99 11.18 -9.93 6.02
CA LYS A 99 10.86 -11.37 6.06
C LYS A 99 9.40 -11.61 6.41
N MET A 100 8.80 -12.65 5.83
CA MET A 100 7.37 -12.92 5.96
C MET A 100 6.89 -12.94 7.43
N PRO A 101 7.51 -13.65 8.37
CA PRO A 101 7.05 -13.65 9.77
C PRO A 101 7.16 -12.27 10.43
N VAL A 102 8.23 -11.51 10.13
CA VAL A 102 8.42 -10.14 10.62
C VAL A 102 7.37 -9.21 10.03
N ARG A 103 7.07 -9.33 8.73
CA ARG A 103 6.07 -8.54 8.04
C ARG A 103 4.67 -8.78 8.60
N LEU A 104 4.30 -10.03 8.89
CA LEU A 104 3.02 -10.37 9.50
C LEU A 104 2.88 -9.78 10.91
N LEU A 105 3.94 -9.86 11.71
CA LEU A 105 3.98 -9.22 13.03
C LEU A 105 3.84 -7.69 12.92
N THR A 106 4.57 -7.07 12.00
CA THR A 106 4.47 -5.63 11.72
C THR A 106 3.05 -5.23 11.35
N LEU A 107 2.41 -5.94 10.42
CA LEU A 107 1.02 -5.66 10.00
C LEU A 107 0.02 -5.85 11.14
N SER A 108 0.23 -6.85 12.00
CA SER A 108 -0.59 -7.06 13.20
C SER A 108 -0.48 -5.89 14.18
N MET A 109 0.75 -5.40 14.44
CA MET A 109 0.98 -4.28 15.37
C MET A 109 0.43 -2.95 14.86
N LEU A 110 0.32 -2.75 13.54
CA LEU A 110 -0.19 -1.53 12.90
C LEU A 110 -1.71 -1.34 13.07
N ASP A 111 -2.47 -2.38 13.44
CA ASP A 111 -3.94 -2.33 13.60
C ASP A 111 -4.67 -1.74 12.37
N LEU A 112 -4.28 -2.17 11.18
CA LEU A 112 -4.69 -1.58 9.89
C LEU A 112 -6.18 -1.70 9.59
N HIS A 113 -6.90 -2.60 10.27
CA HIS A 113 -8.35 -2.74 10.10
C HIS A 113 -9.11 -1.46 10.46
N ASN A 114 -8.63 -0.74 11.49
CA ASN A 114 -9.23 0.48 12.03
C ASN A 114 -8.58 1.77 11.50
N ARG A 115 -7.71 1.67 10.49
CA ARG A 115 -6.97 2.80 9.93
C ARG A 115 -7.49 3.20 8.56
N HIS A 116 -7.16 4.43 8.15
CA HIS A 116 -7.58 4.98 6.86
C HIS A 116 -6.39 5.29 5.95
N SER A 117 -5.29 5.77 6.54
CA SER A 117 -4.09 6.17 5.82
C SER A 117 -2.85 5.51 6.42
N PHE A 118 -2.15 4.73 5.61
CA PHE A 118 -0.95 4.02 5.99
C PHE A 118 0.25 4.53 5.21
N TRP A 119 1.33 4.91 5.92
CA TRP A 119 2.60 5.27 5.31
C TRP A 119 3.66 4.20 5.56
N ASP A 120 4.35 3.80 4.48
CA ASP A 120 5.45 2.82 4.48
C ASP A 120 6.76 3.55 4.15
N ILE A 121 7.57 3.85 5.17
CA ILE A 121 8.81 4.62 5.03
C ILE A 121 10.00 3.67 4.88
N GLY A 122 10.71 3.76 3.74
CA GLY A 122 11.77 2.84 3.36
C GLY A 122 11.21 1.52 2.83
N PHE A 123 10.27 1.60 1.88
CA PHE A 123 9.51 0.42 1.41
C PHE A 123 10.36 -0.60 0.62
N CYS A 124 11.51 -0.22 0.05
CA CYS A 124 12.41 -1.06 -0.75
C CYS A 124 11.69 -1.83 -1.88
N THR A 125 11.19 -3.04 -1.59
CA THR A 125 10.44 -3.87 -2.55
C THR A 125 8.94 -3.62 -2.55
N GLY A 126 8.42 -2.83 -1.61
CA GLY A 126 7.01 -2.60 -1.38
C GLY A 126 6.26 -3.79 -0.76
N SER A 127 6.98 -4.77 -0.20
CA SER A 127 6.37 -6.01 0.31
C SER A 127 5.36 -5.76 1.44
N VAL A 128 5.64 -4.81 2.35
CA VAL A 128 4.72 -4.44 3.44
C VAL A 128 3.49 -3.72 2.87
N SER A 129 3.70 -2.73 2.01
CA SER A 129 2.62 -2.00 1.33
C SER A 129 1.70 -2.91 0.51
N VAL A 130 2.28 -3.86 -0.26
CA VAL A 130 1.54 -4.83 -1.08
C VAL A 130 0.68 -5.74 -0.20
N GLU A 131 1.26 -6.33 0.84
CA GLU A 131 0.51 -7.22 1.73
C GLU A 131 -0.54 -6.47 2.55
N ALA A 132 -0.24 -5.26 3.02
CA ALA A 132 -1.21 -4.37 3.64
C ALA A 132 -2.40 -4.09 2.70
N LYS A 133 -2.14 -3.74 1.41
CA LYS A 133 -3.18 -3.45 0.43
C LYS A 133 -4.04 -4.66 0.06
N LEU A 134 -3.46 -5.87 0.08
CA LEU A 134 -4.20 -7.11 -0.13
C LEU A 134 -5.22 -7.35 0.97
N GLN A 135 -4.80 -7.21 2.22
CA GLN A 135 -5.63 -7.53 3.39
C GLN A 135 -6.58 -6.38 3.77
N PHE A 136 -6.12 -5.14 3.57
CA PHE A 136 -6.84 -3.92 3.94
C PHE A 136 -7.03 -2.99 2.72
N PRO A 137 -7.87 -3.38 1.76
CA PRO A 137 -8.01 -2.67 0.47
C PRO A 137 -8.62 -1.27 0.62
N HIS A 138 -9.23 -0.94 1.75
CA HIS A 138 -9.78 0.39 2.05
C HIS A 138 -8.71 1.45 2.32
N LEU A 139 -7.50 1.04 2.68
CA LEU A 139 -6.42 1.96 3.05
C LEU A 139 -5.97 2.84 1.87
N HIS A 140 -5.73 4.10 2.16
CA HIS A 140 -4.85 4.94 1.37
C HIS A 140 -3.40 4.63 1.76
N ILE A 141 -2.61 4.09 0.85
CA ILE A 141 -1.22 3.72 1.13
C ILE A 141 -0.29 4.66 0.37
N THR A 142 0.61 5.34 1.10
CA THR A 142 1.71 6.12 0.54
C THR A 142 3.02 5.47 0.98
N ALA A 143 3.85 5.09 0.02
CA ALA A 143 5.10 4.39 0.26
C ALA A 143 6.28 5.26 -0.18
N PHE A 144 7.26 5.50 0.71
CA PHE A 144 8.41 6.37 0.49
C PHE A 144 9.69 5.56 0.39
N GLU A 145 10.50 5.80 -0.63
CA GLU A 145 11.79 5.15 -0.83
C GLU A 145 12.78 6.13 -1.46
N VAL A 146 14.00 6.14 -0.95
CA VAL A 146 15.04 7.03 -1.46
C VAL A 146 15.65 6.55 -2.79
N ARG A 147 15.60 5.23 -3.04
CA ARG A 147 16.18 4.61 -4.23
C ARG A 147 15.22 4.66 -5.40
N GLU A 148 15.72 5.07 -6.57
CA GLU A 148 14.89 5.15 -7.79
C GLU A 148 14.36 3.79 -8.24
N GLU A 149 15.13 2.71 -8.02
CA GLU A 149 14.73 1.33 -8.34
C GLU A 149 13.46 0.90 -7.59
N GLY A 150 13.17 1.51 -6.45
CA GLY A 150 11.95 1.26 -5.67
C GLY A 150 10.68 1.49 -6.47
N ARG A 151 10.66 2.49 -7.36
CA ARG A 151 9.51 2.81 -8.22
C ARG A 151 9.08 1.60 -9.05
N GLU A 152 10.01 1.05 -9.80
CA GLU A 152 9.75 -0.09 -10.68
C GLU A 152 9.40 -1.36 -9.88
N LEU A 153 10.10 -1.59 -8.76
CA LEU A 153 9.85 -2.73 -7.89
C LEU A 153 8.44 -2.69 -7.28
N LEU A 154 8.03 -1.55 -6.75
CA LEU A 154 6.68 -1.37 -6.20
C LEU A 154 5.62 -1.61 -7.27
N GLU A 155 5.82 -1.08 -8.48
CA GLU A 155 4.90 -1.25 -9.59
C GLU A 155 4.78 -2.72 -10.01
N LYS A 156 5.92 -3.41 -10.25
CA LYS A 156 5.96 -4.84 -10.61
C LYS A 156 5.27 -5.71 -9.55
N ASN A 157 5.58 -5.48 -8.28
CA ASN A 157 4.98 -6.22 -7.18
C ASN A 157 3.48 -5.91 -7.04
N SER A 158 3.08 -4.64 -7.16
CA SER A 158 1.66 -4.25 -7.11
C SER A 158 0.85 -4.90 -8.23
N ARG A 159 1.35 -4.94 -9.46
CA ARG A 159 0.71 -5.63 -10.59
C ARG A 159 0.63 -7.14 -10.34
N LYS A 160 1.74 -7.76 -9.95
CA LYS A 160 1.82 -9.20 -9.69
C LYS A 160 0.80 -9.66 -8.65
N PHE A 161 0.64 -8.92 -7.57
CA PHE A 161 -0.27 -9.28 -6.48
C PHE A 161 -1.66 -8.64 -6.59
N GLY A 162 -1.89 -7.74 -7.55
CA GLY A 162 -3.18 -7.10 -7.77
C GLY A 162 -3.54 -6.09 -6.70
N THR A 163 -2.62 -5.21 -6.37
CA THR A 163 -2.76 -4.16 -5.35
C THR A 163 -2.68 -2.76 -5.97
N PRO A 164 -3.65 -2.36 -6.81
CA PRO A 164 -3.67 -1.00 -7.35
C PRO A 164 -3.90 0.04 -6.25
N GLY A 165 -3.46 1.27 -6.50
CA GLY A 165 -3.72 2.39 -5.60
C GLY A 165 -2.76 2.47 -4.40
N ILE A 166 -1.53 1.97 -4.56
CA ILE A 166 -0.41 2.31 -3.68
C ILE A 166 0.34 3.48 -4.36
N THR A 167 0.48 4.59 -3.65
CA THR A 167 1.22 5.77 -4.15
C THR A 167 2.69 5.62 -3.77
N GLY A 168 3.57 5.43 -4.75
CA GLY A 168 5.02 5.37 -4.55
C GLY A 168 5.63 6.75 -4.68
N VAL A 169 6.38 7.18 -3.67
CA VAL A 169 7.11 8.46 -3.62
C VAL A 169 8.60 8.16 -3.56
N ILE A 170 9.33 8.56 -4.58
CA ILE A 170 10.78 8.37 -4.64
C ILE A 170 11.47 9.66 -4.26
N GLY A 171 12.36 9.57 -3.29
CA GLY A 171 13.11 10.68 -2.72
C GLY A 171 13.26 10.56 -1.21
N ASP A 172 13.90 11.54 -0.62
CA ASP A 172 14.08 11.59 0.82
C ASP A 172 12.78 11.99 1.50
N PHE A 173 12.29 11.14 2.40
CA PHE A 173 11.06 11.39 3.16
C PHE A 173 11.11 12.74 3.91
N THR A 174 12.27 13.12 4.43
CA THR A 174 12.43 14.34 5.23
C THR A 174 12.40 15.64 4.42
N GLU A 175 12.48 15.52 3.09
CA GLU A 175 12.48 16.64 2.13
C GLU A 175 11.20 16.65 1.26
N ALA A 176 10.36 15.61 1.37
CA ALA A 176 9.15 15.50 0.56
C ALA A 176 8.07 16.51 1.02
N ASP A 177 7.28 17.02 0.06
CA ASP A 177 6.05 17.72 0.39
C ASP A 177 4.98 16.72 0.83
N LEU A 178 4.84 16.58 2.14
CA LEU A 178 3.92 15.63 2.76
C LEU A 178 2.46 16.11 2.76
N SER A 179 2.22 17.40 2.50
CA SER A 179 0.89 18.01 2.55
C SER A 179 -0.06 17.52 1.45
N VAL A 180 0.49 16.97 0.37
CA VAL A 180 -0.27 16.46 -0.79
C VAL A 180 -0.80 15.04 -0.59
N TYR A 181 -0.40 14.35 0.50
CA TYR A 181 -0.84 12.99 0.81
C TYR A 181 -1.82 12.97 1.98
N PRO A 182 -2.72 11.98 2.04
CA PRO A 182 -3.58 11.79 3.22
C PRO A 182 -2.74 11.64 4.50
N VAL A 183 -3.11 12.40 5.53
CA VAL A 183 -2.44 12.34 6.84
C VAL A 183 -2.45 10.91 7.37
N PRO A 184 -1.30 10.35 7.79
CA PRO A 184 -1.22 8.97 8.22
C PRO A 184 -1.78 8.78 9.64
N ASP A 185 -2.57 7.74 9.84
CA ASP A 185 -2.98 7.24 11.14
C ASP A 185 -2.30 5.91 11.51
N ALA A 186 -1.54 5.35 10.56
CA ALA A 186 -0.60 4.26 10.76
C ALA A 186 0.67 4.49 9.94
N VAL A 187 1.84 4.22 10.53
CA VAL A 187 3.16 4.37 9.86
C VAL A 187 4.03 3.17 10.17
N PHE A 188 4.65 2.62 9.14
CA PHE A 188 5.74 1.67 9.26
C PHE A 188 7.06 2.32 8.87
N ILE A 189 8.10 2.15 9.69
CA ILE A 189 9.45 2.58 9.38
C ILE A 189 10.30 1.33 9.15
N GLY A 190 10.53 0.97 7.90
CA GLY A 190 11.35 -0.18 7.48
C GLY A 190 12.80 0.18 7.21
N GLY A 191 13.06 1.45 6.86
CA GLY A 191 14.39 1.98 6.64
C GLY A 191 14.42 3.49 6.88
N HIS A 192 15.43 3.99 7.57
CA HIS A 192 15.48 5.41 7.99
C HIS A 192 16.71 6.19 7.49
N GLY A 193 17.70 5.48 6.86
CA GLY A 193 18.88 6.14 6.29
C GLY A 193 19.66 7.05 7.25
N GLY A 194 19.67 6.74 8.54
CA GLY A 194 20.29 7.57 9.60
C GLY A 194 19.41 8.74 10.10
N LYS A 195 18.20 8.93 9.54
CA LYS A 195 17.34 10.09 9.84
C LYS A 195 16.17 9.79 10.78
N LEU A 196 16.25 8.73 11.59
CA LEU A 196 15.16 8.25 12.44
C LEU A 196 14.57 9.34 13.35
N ALA A 197 15.42 10.11 14.04
CA ALA A 197 14.98 11.21 14.90
C ALA A 197 14.18 12.27 14.13
N ARG A 198 14.65 12.66 12.94
CA ARG A 198 13.96 13.63 12.08
C ARG A 198 12.62 13.10 11.58
N ILE A 199 12.58 11.82 11.18
CA ILE A 199 11.33 11.15 10.75
C ILE A 199 10.30 11.20 11.89
N LEU A 200 10.68 10.81 13.10
CA LEU A 200 9.79 10.81 14.28
C LEU A 200 9.28 12.23 14.62
N THR A 201 10.15 13.24 14.54
CA THR A 201 9.76 14.63 14.77
C THR A 201 8.70 15.09 13.73
N ILE A 202 8.89 14.76 12.44
CA ILE A 202 7.94 15.09 11.38
C ILE A 202 6.60 14.38 11.64
N LEU A 203 6.63 13.08 11.93
CA LEU A 203 5.43 12.29 12.19
C LEU A 203 4.64 12.81 13.38
N ALA A 204 5.33 13.20 14.46
CA ALA A 204 4.69 13.79 15.65
C ALA A 204 3.95 15.11 15.34
N GLY A 205 4.45 15.87 14.35
CA GLY A 205 3.81 17.11 13.93
C GLY A 205 2.55 16.94 13.06
N ILE A 206 2.35 15.76 12.46
CA ILE A 206 1.27 15.54 11.48
C ILE A 206 0.30 14.42 11.88
N MET A 207 0.73 13.43 12.65
CA MET A 207 -0.13 12.29 13.02
C MET A 207 -1.21 12.69 14.02
N PRO A 208 -2.43 12.15 13.90
CA PRO A 208 -3.47 12.33 14.90
C PRO A 208 -3.12 11.60 16.21
N VAL A 209 -3.68 12.06 17.32
CA VAL A 209 -3.65 11.33 18.60
C VAL A 209 -4.22 9.92 18.39
N GLY A 210 -3.56 8.92 18.96
CA GLY A 210 -3.88 7.51 18.74
C GLY A 210 -3.32 6.92 17.44
N GLY A 211 -2.63 7.72 16.63
CA GLY A 211 -1.87 7.22 15.47
C GLY A 211 -0.75 6.26 15.88
N ILE A 212 -0.50 5.23 15.09
CA ILE A 212 0.45 4.16 15.41
C ILE A 212 1.68 4.26 14.52
N VAL A 213 2.86 4.18 15.14
CA VAL A 213 4.15 3.97 14.44
C VAL A 213 4.70 2.61 14.82
N VAL A 214 5.06 1.81 13.82
CA VAL A 214 5.77 0.54 14.00
C VAL A 214 7.15 0.64 13.34
N PHE A 215 8.17 0.21 14.06
CA PHE A 215 9.56 0.23 13.63
C PHE A 215 10.20 -1.16 13.76
N ASN A 216 10.92 -1.59 12.73
CA ASN A 216 11.69 -2.83 12.76
C ASN A 216 13.18 -2.52 12.96
N SER A 217 13.69 -2.82 14.14
CA SER A 217 15.10 -2.62 14.45
C SER A 217 15.91 -3.89 14.19
N VAL A 218 17.03 -3.73 13.48
CA VAL A 218 18.00 -4.79 13.19
C VAL A 218 19.26 -4.67 14.04
N SER A 219 19.39 -3.62 14.88
CA SER A 219 20.54 -3.37 15.73
C SER A 219 20.13 -2.75 17.08
N GLU A 220 20.91 -3.00 18.13
CA GLU A 220 20.68 -2.39 19.45
C GLU A 220 20.79 -0.86 19.39
N GLU A 221 21.64 -0.32 18.52
CA GLU A 221 21.80 1.12 18.35
C GLU A 221 20.51 1.76 17.84
N SER A 222 19.93 1.24 16.75
CA SER A 222 18.68 1.75 16.18
C SER A 222 17.48 1.51 17.10
N LEU A 223 17.50 0.41 17.88
CA LEU A 223 16.51 0.09 18.89
C LEU A 223 16.48 1.17 19.99
N ASN A 224 17.65 1.48 20.56
CA ASN A 224 17.76 2.47 21.62
C ASN A 224 17.46 3.90 21.10
N LEU A 225 17.91 4.21 19.88
CA LEU A 225 17.60 5.48 19.24
C LEU A 225 16.07 5.65 19.06
N PHE A 226 15.37 4.62 18.57
CA PHE A 226 13.91 4.70 18.42
C PHE A 226 13.21 4.91 19.76
N ARG A 227 13.60 4.15 20.81
CA ARG A 227 13.01 4.29 22.15
C ARG A 227 13.16 5.70 22.70
N GLN A 228 14.35 6.29 22.55
CA GLN A 228 14.62 7.65 23.05
C GLN A 228 13.87 8.71 22.23
N GLU A 229 13.99 8.66 20.91
CA GLU A 229 13.45 9.70 20.02
C GLU A 229 11.93 9.62 19.90
N ALA A 230 11.31 8.44 19.99
CA ALA A 230 9.86 8.30 20.03
C ALA A 230 9.29 9.04 21.26
N VAL A 231 9.82 8.79 22.45
CA VAL A 231 9.38 9.46 23.69
C VAL A 231 9.61 10.97 23.61
N ARG A 232 10.78 11.42 23.13
CA ARG A 232 11.06 12.85 22.94
C ARG A 232 10.11 13.54 21.97
N SER A 233 9.63 12.81 20.97
CA SER A 233 8.68 13.32 19.96
C SER A 233 7.22 13.20 20.39
N GLY A 234 6.90 12.73 21.60
CA GLY A 234 5.52 12.65 22.10
C GLY A 234 4.80 11.36 21.75
N PHE A 235 5.54 10.29 21.44
CA PHE A 235 4.98 8.96 21.29
C PHE A 235 5.19 8.14 22.57
N ARG A 236 4.17 7.36 22.94
CA ARG A 236 4.30 6.34 24.01
C ARG A 236 4.58 4.97 23.39
N LEU A 237 5.63 4.32 23.87
CA LEU A 237 5.91 2.93 23.53
C LEU A 237 4.84 2.03 24.14
N THR A 238 4.23 1.16 23.32
CA THR A 238 3.10 0.32 23.77
C THR A 238 3.41 -1.16 23.71
N ASP A 239 4.09 -1.61 22.67
CA ASP A 239 4.39 -3.02 22.45
C ASP A 239 5.80 -3.19 21.89
N GLU A 240 6.42 -4.31 22.25
CA GLU A 240 7.72 -4.72 21.73
C GLU A 240 7.75 -6.25 21.60
N CYS A 241 8.25 -6.74 20.48
CA CYS A 241 8.42 -8.16 20.25
C CYS A 241 9.73 -8.43 19.52
N ARG A 242 10.56 -9.32 20.08
CA ARG A 242 11.79 -9.79 19.44
C ARG A 242 11.53 -11.12 18.73
N ILE A 243 11.83 -11.16 17.45
CA ILE A 243 11.60 -12.34 16.61
C ILE A 243 12.91 -12.72 15.90
N ALA A 244 13.27 -14.01 15.96
CA ALA A 244 14.32 -14.61 15.14
C ALA A 244 13.68 -15.45 14.05
N VAL A 245 14.18 -15.32 12.82
CA VAL A 245 13.70 -16.08 11.67
C VAL A 245 14.90 -16.83 11.09
N ASP A 246 14.83 -18.15 11.14
CA ASP A 246 15.91 -19.05 10.73
C ASP A 246 17.27 -18.64 11.36
N ASP A 247 18.34 -18.65 10.56
CA ASP A 247 19.70 -18.26 10.97
C ASP A 247 19.98 -16.75 10.89
N HIS A 248 18.92 -15.93 10.79
CA HIS A 248 19.07 -14.48 10.69
C HIS A 248 19.16 -13.85 12.10
N ASN A 249 19.87 -12.71 12.17
CA ASN A 249 19.88 -11.93 13.40
C ASN A 249 18.45 -11.58 13.83
N PRO A 250 18.15 -11.68 15.13
CA PRO A 250 16.85 -11.30 15.65
C PRO A 250 16.51 -9.84 15.30
N ILE A 251 15.25 -9.62 14.97
CA ILE A 251 14.69 -8.29 14.73
C ILE A 251 13.77 -7.94 15.89
N THR A 252 13.87 -6.73 16.41
CA THR A 252 12.93 -6.21 17.39
C THR A 252 11.92 -5.32 16.69
N VAL A 253 10.64 -5.68 16.78
CA VAL A 253 9.51 -4.90 16.28
C VAL A 253 8.95 -4.09 17.43
N LEU A 254 8.92 -2.78 17.29
CA LEU A 254 8.42 -1.85 18.31
C LEU A 254 7.19 -1.13 17.79
N LYS A 255 6.25 -0.90 18.70
CA LYS A 255 5.06 -0.10 18.46
C LYS A 255 5.03 1.10 19.37
N ALA A 256 4.73 2.25 18.81
CA ALA A 256 4.53 3.49 19.55
C ALA A 256 3.20 4.15 19.11
N CYS A 257 2.55 4.85 20.04
CA CYS A 257 1.29 5.54 19.83
C CYS A 257 1.46 7.04 20.07
N ALA A 258 0.94 7.88 19.20
CA ALA A 258 0.93 9.32 19.36
C ALA A 258 -0.02 9.73 20.50
N GLU A 259 0.50 10.38 21.56
CA GLU A 259 -0.28 10.76 22.74
C GLU A 259 -0.81 12.19 22.71
N SER A 260 -0.10 13.11 22.04
CA SER A 260 -0.46 14.53 21.97
C SER A 260 -0.05 15.13 20.65
N TYR A 261 -0.72 16.21 20.22
CA TYR A 261 -0.20 17.06 19.16
C TYR A 261 1.10 17.72 19.68
N PHE A 262 2.22 17.25 19.22
CA PHE A 262 3.51 17.88 19.50
C PHE A 262 3.58 19.20 18.67
N LYS A 263 3.45 20.35 19.34
CA LYS A 263 3.88 21.62 18.74
C LYS A 263 5.40 21.67 18.89
N PRO A 264 6.18 21.61 17.79
CA PRO A 264 7.62 21.81 17.90
C PRO A 264 7.85 23.21 18.52
N ILE A 265 8.64 23.27 19.58
CA ILE A 265 9.13 24.54 20.12
C ILE A 265 9.90 25.20 18.97
N GLN A 266 9.38 26.30 18.46
CA GLN A 266 10.10 27.14 17.51
C GLN A 266 11.36 27.63 18.23
N ALA A 267 12.52 27.13 17.78
CA ALA A 267 13.84 27.60 18.19
C ALA A 267 14.22 28.87 17.43
#